data_e9a5d8ea4e06efbe82921712db0705c8
#
_entry.id   e9a5d8ea4e06efbe82921712db0705c8
#
_cell.length_a   1.000
_cell.length_b   1.000
_cell.length_c   1.000
_cell.angle_alpha   90.00
_cell.angle_beta   90.00
_cell.angle_gamma   90.00
#
_symmetry.space_group_name_H-M   'P 1'
#
loop_
_entity.id
_entity.type
_entity.pdbx_description
1 polymer ?
#
loop_
_entity_poly.entity_id
_entity_poly.type
_entity_poly.pdbx_seq_one_letter_code
_entity_poly.pdbx_strand_id
1 'polypeptide(L)'
;MTIGSCFAREIEVVLAARGFDLPALAVTVPDGQRPDGTKPNVILNKYSVHSMENEIRWAFEGPPCEPERFFLSVGDDLWHDPHVVHNVTPGPMSVVQSRRDGIAAMMRELPRCRVVVITLGLVESWFDKETRLYLNTIPPVTVLKQQSRRFELHVLDYGDVLKALDRIHALIAAYGHPEFHILCTVSPVPFKMTYTGQDAIVANTYGKSVQRAAAEVFAAKHENVDYFPSYEIVATSDRQRAYLQDNIHVTPEAVDAIMSTVLDTYCVSGQDAASKDSSVEPG
;
A
#
# COMPACT_ATOMS: atom_id res chain seq x y z
N MET A 1 -11.73 -0.65 -0.33
CA MET A 1 -10.47 -0.79 0.48
C MET A 1 -9.30 -0.32 -0.34
N THR A 2 -8.36 0.41 0.25
CA THR A 2 -7.11 0.84 -0.40
C THR A 2 -5.92 0.31 0.40
N ILE A 3 -4.97 -0.32 -0.26
CA ILE A 3 -3.76 -0.89 0.37
C ILE A 3 -2.56 -0.47 -0.48
N GLY A 4 -1.54 0.12 0.13
CA GLY A 4 -0.33 0.46 -0.60
C GLY A 4 0.44 1.68 -0.08
N SER A 5 1.25 2.26 -0.96
CA SER A 5 2.17 3.36 -0.66
C SER A 5 1.43 4.66 -0.31
N CYS A 6 2.18 5.74 -0.10
CA CYS A 6 1.60 7.07 0.13
C CYS A 6 0.65 7.51 -0.98
N PHE A 7 0.82 7.02 -2.21
CA PHE A 7 -0.10 7.28 -3.31
C PHE A 7 -1.52 6.76 -3.04
N ALA A 8 -1.67 5.64 -2.33
CA ALA A 8 -3.00 5.16 -1.90
C ALA A 8 -3.73 6.20 -1.04
N ARG A 9 -3.00 6.95 -0.21
CA ARG A 9 -3.59 8.04 0.61
C ARG A 9 -4.07 9.21 -0.25
N GLU A 10 -3.44 9.47 -1.39
CA GLU A 10 -3.93 10.48 -2.34
C GLU A 10 -5.22 10.04 -3.02
N ILE A 11 -5.29 8.79 -3.45
CA ILE A 11 -6.50 8.17 -4.01
C ILE A 11 -7.67 8.29 -3.04
N GLU A 12 -7.45 8.01 -1.74
CA GLU A 12 -8.50 8.08 -0.71
C GLU A 12 -9.10 9.48 -0.56
N VAL A 13 -8.30 10.53 -0.69
CA VAL A 13 -8.82 11.91 -0.61
C VAL A 13 -9.85 12.16 -1.71
N VAL A 14 -9.55 11.75 -2.93
CA VAL A 14 -10.45 11.95 -4.06
C VAL A 14 -11.70 11.08 -3.96
N LEU A 15 -11.53 9.79 -3.58
CA LEU A 15 -12.67 8.89 -3.39
C LEU A 15 -13.58 9.36 -2.26
N ALA A 16 -13.04 9.82 -1.13
CA ALA A 16 -13.82 10.38 -0.02
C ALA A 16 -14.61 11.61 -0.45
N ALA A 17 -13.99 12.53 -1.22
CA ALA A 17 -14.66 13.71 -1.76
C ALA A 17 -15.80 13.36 -2.74
N ARG A 18 -15.78 12.16 -3.32
CA ARG A 18 -16.83 11.61 -4.19
C ARG A 18 -17.85 10.74 -3.46
N GLY A 19 -17.79 10.67 -2.11
CA GLY A 19 -18.75 9.98 -1.26
C GLY A 19 -18.55 8.46 -1.13
N PHE A 20 -17.38 7.93 -1.51
CA PHE A 20 -17.08 6.52 -1.30
C PHE A 20 -16.79 6.23 0.17
N ASP A 21 -17.29 5.09 0.66
CA ASP A 21 -16.98 4.57 2.00
C ASP A 21 -15.57 3.93 2.01
N LEU A 22 -14.71 4.46 2.87
CA LEU A 22 -13.29 4.09 2.93
C LEU A 22 -12.90 3.72 4.37
N PRO A 23 -12.79 2.43 4.70
CA PRO A 23 -12.38 1.99 6.05
C PRO A 23 -11.05 2.59 6.51
N ALA A 24 -10.14 2.88 5.59
CA ALA A 24 -8.84 3.47 5.88
C ALA A 24 -8.90 4.83 6.59
N LEU A 25 -9.99 5.59 6.45
CA LEU A 25 -10.14 6.89 7.10
C LEU A 25 -10.47 6.79 8.60
N ALA A 26 -10.88 5.62 9.07
CA ALA A 26 -11.12 5.38 10.50
C ALA A 26 -9.82 5.21 11.30
N VAL A 27 -8.70 4.90 10.65
CA VAL A 27 -7.40 4.71 11.32
C VAL A 27 -6.62 6.02 11.29
N THR A 28 -6.38 6.59 12.48
CA THR A 28 -5.67 7.86 12.59
C THR A 28 -4.56 7.80 13.62
N VAL A 29 -3.48 8.53 13.36
CA VAL A 29 -2.40 8.79 14.32
C VAL A 29 -2.50 10.27 14.71
N PRO A 30 -2.58 10.59 16.01
CA PRO A 30 -2.67 11.96 16.49
C PRO A 30 -1.51 12.84 16.01
N ASP A 31 -1.74 14.15 15.92
CA ASP A 31 -0.68 15.14 15.71
C ASP A 31 0.38 15.03 16.82
N GLY A 32 1.64 15.27 16.48
CA GLY A 32 2.78 15.07 17.36
C GLY A 32 3.25 13.60 17.49
N GLN A 33 2.47 12.63 17.02
CA GLN A 33 2.88 11.23 16.92
C GLN A 33 3.16 10.79 15.48
N ARG A 34 3.01 11.67 14.53
CA ARG A 34 3.33 11.54 13.11
C ARG A 34 4.04 12.79 12.60
N PRO A 35 4.76 12.75 11.48
CA PRO A 35 5.39 13.92 10.90
C PRO A 35 4.38 15.00 10.53
N ASP A 36 4.77 16.26 10.72
CA ASP A 36 3.99 17.40 10.30
C ASP A 36 3.71 17.34 8.78
N GLY A 37 2.51 17.76 8.40
CA GLY A 37 2.08 17.77 6.99
C GLY A 37 1.71 16.40 6.42
N THR A 38 1.83 15.30 7.20
CA THR A 38 1.38 13.98 6.76
C THR A 38 -0.10 13.75 7.07
N LYS A 39 -0.75 12.85 6.30
CA LYS A 39 -2.16 12.51 6.52
C LYS A 39 -2.34 11.75 7.85
N PRO A 40 -3.49 11.91 8.53
CA PRO A 40 -3.75 11.22 9.80
C PRO A 40 -3.60 9.70 9.73
N ASN A 41 -3.91 9.09 8.60
CA ASN A 41 -3.82 7.65 8.36
C ASN A 41 -2.49 7.20 7.71
N VAL A 42 -1.43 8.01 7.82
CA VAL A 42 -0.10 7.70 7.27
C VAL A 42 0.46 6.33 7.70
N ILE A 43 0.05 5.86 8.87
CA ILE A 43 0.42 4.54 9.41
C ILE A 43 0.03 3.37 8.50
N LEU A 44 -0.95 3.58 7.63
CA LEU A 44 -1.44 2.60 6.66
C LEU A 44 -0.59 2.52 5.38
N ASN A 45 0.43 3.37 5.21
CA ASN A 45 1.31 3.25 4.06
C ASN A 45 2.07 1.94 4.10
N LYS A 46 1.95 1.16 3.02
CA LYS A 46 2.67 -0.10 2.80
C LYS A 46 3.49 0.02 1.52
N TYR A 47 4.79 -0.13 1.66
CA TYR A 47 5.70 0.17 0.56
C TYR A 47 6.07 -1.06 -0.27
N SER A 48 6.17 -2.24 0.34
CA SER A 48 6.44 -3.49 -0.38
C SER A 48 5.18 -4.35 -0.49
N VAL A 49 5.15 -5.20 -1.50
CA VAL A 49 4.06 -6.16 -1.70
C VAL A 49 3.92 -7.12 -0.51
N HIS A 50 5.05 -7.52 0.12
CA HIS A 50 5.03 -8.37 1.30
C HIS A 50 4.43 -7.68 2.53
N SER A 51 4.67 -6.36 2.70
CA SER A 51 4.03 -5.62 3.81
C SER A 51 2.51 -5.52 3.63
N MET A 52 2.02 -5.48 2.39
CA MET A 52 0.58 -5.53 2.09
C MET A 52 -0.01 -6.92 2.41
N GLU A 53 0.67 -7.99 1.98
CA GLU A 53 0.31 -9.37 2.29
C GLU A 53 0.22 -9.61 3.80
N ASN A 54 1.23 -9.17 4.53
CA ASN A 54 1.30 -9.30 5.99
C ASN A 54 0.07 -8.69 6.68
N GLU A 55 -0.34 -7.47 6.31
CA GLU A 55 -1.47 -6.79 6.96
C GLU A 55 -2.79 -7.53 6.78
N ILE A 56 -3.04 -8.04 5.57
CA ILE A 56 -4.25 -8.83 5.31
C ILE A 56 -4.19 -10.13 6.12
N ARG A 57 -3.08 -10.86 6.04
CA ARG A 57 -2.89 -12.13 6.73
C ARG A 57 -3.10 -11.98 8.23
N TRP A 58 -2.42 -11.03 8.87
CA TRP A 58 -2.47 -10.86 10.32
C TRP A 58 -3.84 -10.40 10.84
N ALA A 59 -4.60 -9.69 10.03
CA ALA A 59 -5.94 -9.29 10.42
C ALA A 59 -6.88 -10.49 10.62
N PHE A 60 -6.70 -11.57 9.85
CA PHE A 60 -7.58 -12.75 9.87
C PHE A 60 -6.95 -13.97 10.54
N GLU A 61 -5.64 -14.15 10.39
CA GLU A 61 -4.92 -15.32 10.93
C GLU A 61 -4.16 -15.00 12.24
N GLY A 62 -4.08 -13.70 12.60
CA GLY A 62 -3.31 -13.22 13.75
C GLY A 62 -1.82 -12.99 13.44
N PRO A 63 -1.11 -12.27 14.33
CA PRO A 63 0.32 -12.03 14.19
C PRO A 63 1.09 -13.34 14.32
N PRO A 64 2.24 -13.48 13.65
CA PRO A 64 2.99 -14.75 13.59
C PRO A 64 3.81 -15.05 14.86
N CYS A 65 3.93 -14.10 15.77
CA CYS A 65 4.69 -14.23 17.02
C CYS A 65 4.24 -13.21 18.06
N GLU A 66 4.73 -13.38 19.29
CA GLU A 66 4.45 -12.50 20.42
C GLU A 66 4.94 -11.06 20.19
N PRO A 67 4.29 -10.05 20.80
CA PRO A 67 4.60 -8.64 20.59
C PRO A 67 6.08 -8.28 20.82
N GLU A 68 6.75 -8.87 21.79
CA GLU A 68 8.15 -8.62 22.12
C GLU A 68 9.13 -9.06 21.03
N ARG A 69 8.71 -9.98 20.18
CA ARG A 69 9.48 -10.42 19.01
C ARG A 69 9.07 -9.67 17.75
N PHE A 70 7.82 -9.21 17.70
CA PHE A 70 7.22 -8.55 16.56
C PHE A 70 7.64 -7.07 16.47
N PHE A 71 7.68 -6.38 17.62
CA PHE A 71 8.09 -4.99 17.71
C PHE A 71 9.58 -4.88 18.05
N LEU A 72 10.18 -3.75 17.70
CA LEU A 72 11.58 -3.46 17.95
C LEU A 72 11.71 -2.53 19.15
N SER A 73 12.41 -2.96 20.21
CA SER A 73 12.77 -2.06 21.30
C SER A 73 13.77 -1.02 20.81
N VAL A 74 13.51 0.25 21.10
CA VAL A 74 14.38 1.37 20.74
C VAL A 74 15.03 2.04 21.97
N GLY A 75 14.87 1.44 23.15
CA GLY A 75 15.37 1.93 24.45
C GLY A 75 14.27 2.60 25.28
N ASP A 76 14.52 2.82 26.57
CA ASP A 76 13.66 3.56 27.51
C ASP A 76 12.20 3.08 27.53
N ASP A 77 11.97 1.76 27.49
CA ASP A 77 10.66 1.11 27.40
C ASP A 77 9.82 1.55 26.19
N LEU A 78 10.47 2.11 25.15
CA LEU A 78 9.85 2.49 23.91
C LEU A 78 10.02 1.41 22.84
N TRP A 79 8.95 1.22 22.09
CA TRP A 79 8.86 0.24 21.03
C TRP A 79 8.49 0.87 19.69
N HIS A 80 9.00 0.31 18.63
CA HIS A 80 8.69 0.68 17.25
C HIS A 80 8.11 -0.52 16.52
N ASP A 81 7.04 -0.29 15.77
CA ASP A 81 6.48 -1.28 14.87
C ASP A 81 7.19 -1.20 13.51
N PRO A 82 8.02 -2.19 13.12
CA PRO A 82 8.75 -2.16 11.85
C PRO A 82 7.85 -2.41 10.62
N HIS A 83 6.59 -2.73 10.84
CA HIS A 83 5.61 -2.99 9.78
C HIS A 83 4.74 -1.75 9.47
N VAL A 84 5.00 -0.61 10.11
CA VAL A 84 4.43 0.69 9.77
C VAL A 84 5.50 1.62 9.21
N VAL A 85 5.14 2.86 8.86
CA VAL A 85 6.12 3.84 8.38
C VAL A 85 7.11 4.21 9.49
N HIS A 86 8.38 4.39 9.10
CA HIS A 86 9.50 4.59 10.05
C HIS A 86 9.41 5.87 10.89
N ASN A 87 8.62 6.82 10.46
CA ASN A 87 8.50 8.15 11.05
C ASN A 87 7.29 8.30 12.00
N VAL A 88 6.56 7.23 12.28
CA VAL A 88 5.60 7.19 13.39
C VAL A 88 6.38 7.10 14.70
N THR A 89 6.08 7.99 15.63
CA THR A 89 6.79 8.08 16.91
C THR A 89 6.73 6.76 17.68
N PRO A 90 7.86 6.21 18.12
CA PRO A 90 7.88 5.08 19.06
C PRO A 90 7.07 5.39 20.32
N GLY A 91 6.58 4.36 20.99
CA GLY A 91 5.79 4.52 22.20
C GLY A 91 5.88 3.30 23.12
N PRO A 92 5.25 3.36 24.29
CA PRO A 92 5.08 2.18 25.13
C PRO A 92 4.42 1.03 24.34
N MET A 93 4.71 -0.21 24.74
CA MET A 93 4.16 -1.41 24.09
C MET A 93 2.64 -1.32 23.87
N SER A 94 1.90 -0.86 24.87
CA SER A 94 0.43 -0.72 24.80
C SER A 94 -0.01 0.26 23.70
N VAL A 95 0.73 1.33 23.46
CA VAL A 95 0.42 2.31 22.39
C VAL A 95 0.69 1.71 21.02
N VAL A 96 1.84 1.04 20.87
CA VAL A 96 2.21 0.40 19.60
C VAL A 96 1.24 -0.73 19.27
N GLN A 97 0.87 -1.54 20.27
CA GLN A 97 -0.14 -2.61 20.11
C GLN A 97 -1.50 -2.03 19.73
N SER A 98 -1.97 -0.99 20.39
CA SER A 98 -3.25 -0.34 20.07
C SER A 98 -3.31 0.19 18.62
N ARG A 99 -2.20 0.74 18.11
CA ARG A 99 -2.09 1.16 16.71
C ARG A 99 -2.20 -0.05 15.77
N ARG A 100 -1.54 -1.16 16.12
CA ARG A 100 -1.59 -2.43 15.36
C ARG A 100 -3.00 -3.01 15.34
N ASP A 101 -3.68 -3.00 16.48
CA ASP A 101 -5.07 -3.47 16.61
C ASP A 101 -6.02 -2.63 15.75
N GLY A 102 -5.80 -1.31 15.68
CA GLY A 102 -6.55 -0.41 14.79
C GLY A 102 -6.36 -0.74 13.31
N ILE A 103 -5.12 -1.05 12.89
CA ILE A 103 -4.84 -1.48 11.51
C ILE A 103 -5.55 -2.82 11.22
N ALA A 104 -5.44 -3.79 12.14
CA ALA A 104 -6.09 -5.09 11.98
C ALA A 104 -7.62 -4.96 11.94
N ALA A 105 -8.21 -4.10 12.76
CA ALA A 105 -9.64 -3.83 12.75
C ALA A 105 -10.09 -3.26 11.39
N MET A 106 -9.33 -2.31 10.84
CA MET A 106 -9.59 -1.75 9.52
C MET A 106 -9.50 -2.81 8.43
N MET A 107 -8.47 -3.67 8.45
CA MET A 107 -8.33 -4.76 7.46
C MET A 107 -9.48 -5.78 7.56
N ARG A 108 -10.06 -6.00 8.74
CA ARG A 108 -11.25 -6.85 8.91
C ARG A 108 -12.53 -6.30 8.28
N GLU A 109 -12.53 -5.06 7.79
CA GLU A 109 -13.61 -4.52 6.94
C GLU A 109 -13.54 -5.03 5.48
N LEU A 110 -12.51 -5.80 5.12
CA LEU A 110 -12.33 -6.36 3.77
C LEU A 110 -13.58 -7.10 3.23
N PRO A 111 -14.33 -7.89 4.02
CA PRO A 111 -15.56 -8.54 3.55
C PRO A 111 -16.66 -7.58 3.07
N ARG A 112 -16.62 -6.31 3.49
CA ARG A 112 -17.57 -5.28 3.05
C ARG A 112 -17.11 -4.52 1.82
N CYS A 113 -15.87 -4.76 1.37
CA CYS A 113 -15.23 -4.01 0.30
C CYS A 113 -15.29 -4.79 -1.02
N ARG A 114 -16.18 -4.40 -1.94
CA ARG A 114 -16.25 -5.01 -3.27
C ARG A 114 -15.04 -4.64 -4.14
N VAL A 115 -14.41 -3.49 -3.91
CA VAL A 115 -13.23 -3.06 -4.66
C VAL A 115 -12.04 -2.91 -3.72
N VAL A 116 -10.92 -3.52 -4.09
CA VAL A 116 -9.63 -3.41 -3.41
C VAL A 116 -8.64 -2.74 -4.35
N VAL A 117 -8.19 -1.53 -4.02
CA VAL A 117 -7.16 -0.82 -4.77
C VAL A 117 -5.79 -1.13 -4.18
N ILE A 118 -4.88 -1.68 -4.98
CA ILE A 118 -3.51 -2.00 -4.60
C ILE A 118 -2.54 -1.06 -5.31
N THR A 119 -1.75 -0.27 -4.55
CA THR A 119 -0.74 0.61 -5.13
C THR A 119 0.67 0.13 -4.79
N LEU A 120 1.34 -0.49 -5.77
CA LEU A 120 2.69 -1.03 -5.62
C LEU A 120 3.71 0.10 -5.50
N GLY A 121 4.57 0.03 -4.49
CA GLY A 121 5.52 1.10 -4.17
C GLY A 121 6.97 0.78 -4.45
N LEU A 122 7.57 -0.09 -3.64
CA LEU A 122 9.00 -0.39 -3.64
C LEU A 122 9.26 -1.89 -3.81
N VAL A 123 10.40 -2.22 -4.42
CA VAL A 123 10.95 -3.59 -4.48
C VAL A 123 12.07 -3.81 -3.46
N GLU A 124 12.65 -2.73 -2.90
CA GLU A 124 13.60 -2.84 -1.81
C GLU A 124 12.84 -3.13 -0.51
N SER A 125 13.09 -4.29 0.08
CA SER A 125 12.41 -4.75 1.28
C SER A 125 13.41 -5.26 2.31
N TRP A 126 13.31 -4.75 3.53
CA TRP A 126 14.10 -5.24 4.64
C TRP A 126 13.50 -6.55 5.18
N PHE A 127 14.34 -7.54 5.40
CA PHE A 127 13.96 -8.85 5.92
C PHE A 127 14.55 -9.05 7.32
N ASP A 128 13.70 -9.40 8.27
CA ASP A 128 14.09 -9.77 9.62
C ASP A 128 14.30 -11.29 9.71
N LYS A 129 15.54 -11.72 9.91
CA LYS A 129 15.91 -13.15 9.98
C LYS A 129 15.40 -13.86 11.23
N GLU A 130 15.13 -13.13 12.31
CA GLU A 130 14.60 -13.71 13.55
C GLU A 130 13.12 -14.03 13.47
N THR A 131 12.34 -13.11 12.91
CA THR A 131 10.89 -13.32 12.72
C THR A 131 10.56 -13.97 11.38
N ARG A 132 11.51 -13.94 10.43
CA ARG A 132 11.35 -14.37 9.03
C ARG A 132 10.29 -13.58 8.29
N LEU A 133 10.15 -12.29 8.62
CA LEU A 133 9.18 -11.38 8.04
C LEU A 133 9.87 -10.28 7.22
N TYR A 134 9.24 -9.89 6.14
CA TYR A 134 9.56 -8.65 5.47
C TYR A 134 8.95 -7.47 6.21
N LEU A 135 9.78 -6.47 6.47
CA LEU A 135 9.39 -5.23 7.12
C LEU A 135 8.81 -4.24 6.11
N ASN A 136 8.05 -3.27 6.59
CA ASN A 136 7.51 -2.22 5.73
C ASN A 136 8.55 -1.15 5.38
N THR A 137 9.46 -0.87 6.31
CA THR A 137 10.51 0.15 6.16
C THR A 137 11.83 -0.32 6.77
N ILE A 138 12.86 0.49 6.61
CA ILE A 138 14.15 0.27 7.27
C ILE A 138 13.95 0.26 8.80
N PRO A 139 14.56 -0.69 9.54
CA PRO A 139 14.58 -0.64 11.01
C PRO A 139 15.22 0.65 11.54
N PRO A 140 14.86 1.11 12.74
CA PRO A 140 15.51 2.26 13.36
C PRO A 140 17.04 2.11 13.39
N VAL A 141 17.76 3.18 13.08
CA VAL A 141 19.23 3.17 12.95
C VAL A 141 19.92 2.64 14.22
N THR A 142 19.37 2.94 15.38
CA THR A 142 19.87 2.43 16.67
C THR A 142 19.78 0.90 16.72
N VAL A 143 18.66 0.34 16.30
CA VAL A 143 18.44 -1.12 16.25
C VAL A 143 19.35 -1.77 15.21
N LEU A 144 19.47 -1.18 14.01
CA LEU A 144 20.41 -1.66 12.99
C LEU A 144 21.84 -1.71 13.47
N LYS A 145 22.30 -0.70 14.22
CA LYS A 145 23.66 -0.68 14.77
C LYS A 145 23.88 -1.76 15.84
N GLN A 146 22.89 -2.00 16.69
CA GLN A 146 22.96 -2.98 17.77
C GLN A 146 22.80 -4.42 17.25
N GLN A 147 21.97 -4.62 16.24
CA GLN A 147 21.57 -5.94 15.71
C GLN A 147 21.85 -6.06 14.20
N SER A 148 23.04 -5.63 13.75
CA SER A 148 23.38 -5.52 12.32
C SER A 148 23.27 -6.85 11.53
N ARG A 149 23.35 -8.00 12.22
CA ARG A 149 23.24 -9.32 11.59
C ARG A 149 21.82 -9.83 11.47
N ARG A 150 20.85 -9.17 12.11
CA ARG A 150 19.45 -9.57 12.13
C ARG A 150 18.74 -9.23 10.83
N PHE A 151 19.07 -8.08 10.24
CA PHE A 151 18.32 -7.53 9.12
C PHE A 151 19.11 -7.62 7.82
N GLU A 152 18.43 -7.96 6.73
CA GLU A 152 18.97 -8.00 5.38
C GLU A 152 18.11 -7.17 4.43
N LEU A 153 18.75 -6.47 3.49
CA LEU A 153 18.04 -5.82 2.39
C LEU A 153 17.90 -6.80 1.24
N HIS A 154 16.68 -7.06 0.83
CA HIS A 154 16.36 -7.82 -0.37
C HIS A 154 15.83 -6.87 -1.45
N VAL A 155 16.28 -7.06 -2.68
CA VAL A 155 15.71 -6.42 -3.86
C VAL A 155 14.85 -7.46 -4.55
N LEU A 156 13.53 -7.29 -4.47
CA LEU A 156 12.57 -8.25 -4.99
C LEU A 156 12.65 -8.27 -6.52
N ASP A 157 12.65 -9.45 -7.07
CA ASP A 157 12.54 -9.67 -8.51
C ASP A 157 11.07 -9.80 -8.96
N TYR A 158 10.89 -9.97 -10.27
CA TYR A 158 9.58 -10.21 -10.88
C TYR A 158 8.83 -11.38 -10.25
N GLY A 159 9.52 -12.51 -10.03
CA GLY A 159 8.92 -13.71 -9.47
C GLY A 159 8.49 -13.55 -8.02
N ASP A 160 9.25 -12.79 -7.24
CA ASP A 160 8.92 -12.47 -5.85
C ASP A 160 7.65 -11.61 -5.76
N VAL A 161 7.58 -10.56 -6.61
CA VAL A 161 6.41 -9.66 -6.64
C VAL A 161 5.17 -10.40 -7.11
N LEU A 162 5.24 -11.17 -8.20
CA LEU A 162 4.11 -11.92 -8.72
C LEU A 162 3.57 -12.95 -7.72
N LYS A 163 4.46 -13.72 -7.09
CA LYS A 163 4.07 -14.69 -6.06
C LYS A 163 3.39 -14.04 -4.87
N ALA A 164 3.86 -12.86 -4.44
CA ALA A 164 3.24 -12.14 -3.34
C ALA A 164 1.86 -11.58 -3.74
N LEU A 165 1.69 -11.08 -4.95
CA LEU A 165 0.39 -10.67 -5.49
C LEU A 165 -0.60 -11.83 -5.56
N ASP A 166 -0.16 -13.01 -6.01
CA ASP A 166 -0.99 -14.23 -6.02
C ASP A 166 -1.44 -14.61 -4.60
N ARG A 167 -0.56 -14.49 -3.59
CA ARG A 167 -0.94 -14.75 -2.19
C ARG A 167 -1.91 -13.69 -1.66
N ILE A 168 -1.73 -12.42 -2.01
CA ILE A 168 -2.70 -11.36 -1.67
C ILE A 168 -4.07 -11.68 -2.28
N HIS A 169 -4.12 -12.07 -3.55
CA HIS A 169 -5.37 -12.47 -4.20
C HIS A 169 -6.04 -13.63 -3.47
N ALA A 170 -5.27 -14.67 -3.12
CA ALA A 170 -5.78 -15.82 -2.37
C ALA A 170 -6.33 -15.43 -0.97
N LEU A 171 -5.66 -14.53 -0.26
CA LEU A 171 -6.15 -14.00 1.02
C LEU A 171 -7.45 -13.20 0.85
N ILE A 172 -7.53 -12.35 -0.18
CA ILE A 172 -8.76 -11.60 -0.46
C ILE A 172 -9.89 -12.55 -0.87
N ALA A 173 -9.61 -13.59 -1.65
CA ALA A 173 -10.59 -14.61 -1.99
C ALA A 173 -11.09 -15.41 -0.78
N ALA A 174 -10.21 -15.65 0.21
CA ALA A 174 -10.57 -16.39 1.41
C ALA A 174 -11.35 -15.55 2.42
N TYR A 175 -11.03 -14.26 2.58
CA TYR A 175 -11.51 -13.42 3.66
C TYR A 175 -12.27 -12.18 3.20
N GLY A 176 -12.26 -11.86 1.91
CA GLY A 176 -12.87 -10.65 1.36
C GLY A 176 -14.34 -10.82 0.95
N HIS A 177 -14.84 -9.83 0.24
CA HIS A 177 -16.18 -9.88 -0.36
C HIS A 177 -16.23 -10.98 -1.44
N PRO A 178 -17.29 -11.80 -1.54
CA PRO A 178 -17.36 -12.89 -2.54
C PRO A 178 -17.27 -12.41 -3.99
N GLU A 179 -17.72 -11.19 -4.27
CA GLU A 179 -17.65 -10.55 -5.58
C GLU A 179 -16.59 -9.43 -5.59
N PHE A 180 -15.42 -9.68 -4.99
CA PHE A 180 -14.37 -8.67 -4.96
C PHE A 180 -13.74 -8.44 -6.34
N HIS A 181 -13.28 -7.21 -6.55
CA HIS A 181 -12.47 -6.82 -7.69
C HIS A 181 -11.21 -6.09 -7.22
N ILE A 182 -10.07 -6.42 -7.80
CA ILE A 182 -8.79 -5.75 -7.49
C ILE A 182 -8.46 -4.78 -8.61
N LEU A 183 -8.24 -3.52 -8.26
CA LEU A 183 -7.63 -2.53 -9.14
C LEU A 183 -6.16 -2.37 -8.74
N CYS A 184 -5.26 -2.99 -9.48
CA CYS A 184 -3.82 -2.95 -9.23
C CYS A 184 -3.17 -1.83 -10.03
N THR A 185 -2.29 -1.07 -9.40
CA THR A 185 -1.52 -0.02 -10.07
C THR A 185 -0.11 0.08 -9.52
N VAL A 186 0.83 0.54 -10.32
CA VAL A 186 2.17 0.94 -9.86
C VAL A 186 2.12 2.41 -9.44
N SER A 187 2.58 2.69 -8.23
CA SER A 187 2.67 4.05 -7.71
C SER A 187 3.59 4.92 -8.58
N PRO A 188 3.15 6.11 -9.00
CA PRO A 188 4.00 7.05 -9.74
C PRO A 188 5.09 7.71 -8.88
N VAL A 189 4.98 7.62 -7.54
CA VAL A 189 5.96 8.20 -6.62
C VAL A 189 7.30 7.46 -6.77
N PRO A 190 8.40 8.16 -7.14
CA PRO A 190 9.71 7.56 -7.29
C PRO A 190 10.36 7.27 -5.93
N PHE A 191 11.45 6.52 -5.95
CA PHE A 191 12.30 6.32 -4.79
C PHE A 191 12.92 7.64 -4.36
N LYS A 192 12.84 7.96 -3.09
CA LYS A 192 13.58 9.08 -2.51
C LYS A 192 15.06 8.75 -2.34
N MET A 193 15.36 7.49 -2.08
CA MET A 193 16.72 6.95 -1.89
C MET A 193 16.71 5.44 -2.14
N THR A 194 17.89 4.87 -2.34
CA THR A 194 18.12 3.42 -2.40
C THR A 194 19.17 3.01 -1.38
N TYR A 195 19.04 1.79 -0.88
CA TYR A 195 20.01 1.18 0.04
C TYR A 195 20.95 0.19 -0.67
N THR A 196 20.84 0.05 -1.99
CA THR A 196 21.65 -0.89 -2.77
C THR A 196 23.03 -0.37 -3.14
N GLY A 197 23.32 0.91 -2.87
CA GLY A 197 24.56 1.56 -3.33
C GLY A 197 24.55 1.96 -4.82
N GLN A 198 23.46 1.71 -5.52
CA GLN A 198 23.27 2.14 -6.92
C GLN A 198 22.78 3.61 -6.99
N ASP A 199 22.78 4.16 -8.18
CA ASP A 199 22.06 5.41 -8.44
C ASP A 199 20.56 5.23 -8.22
N ALA A 200 19.93 6.20 -7.52
CA ALA A 200 18.52 6.10 -7.14
C ALA A 200 17.58 6.07 -8.36
N ILE A 201 17.93 6.73 -9.48
CA ILE A 201 17.15 6.72 -10.72
C ILE A 201 17.19 5.32 -11.34
N VAL A 202 18.36 4.68 -11.34
CA VAL A 202 18.54 3.31 -11.86
C VAL A 202 17.76 2.31 -11.01
N ALA A 203 17.90 2.38 -9.69
CA ALA A 203 17.17 1.52 -8.77
C ALA A 203 15.64 1.72 -8.88
N ASN A 204 15.18 2.96 -9.01
CA ASN A 204 13.76 3.28 -9.22
C ASN A 204 13.24 2.68 -10.53
N THR A 205 13.99 2.86 -11.63
CA THR A 205 13.60 2.36 -12.96
C THR A 205 13.47 0.84 -12.92
N TYR A 206 14.44 0.14 -12.33
CA TYR A 206 14.37 -1.29 -12.14
C TYR A 206 13.12 -1.68 -11.34
N GLY A 207 12.90 -1.05 -10.17
CA GLY A 207 11.78 -1.37 -9.29
C GLY A 207 10.42 -1.17 -9.96
N LYS A 208 10.24 -0.06 -10.69
CA LYS A 208 8.99 0.21 -11.42
C LYS A 208 8.77 -0.77 -12.57
N SER A 209 9.84 -1.15 -13.28
CA SER A 209 9.77 -2.13 -14.37
C SER A 209 9.36 -3.52 -13.86
N VAL A 210 9.96 -3.97 -12.76
CA VAL A 210 9.63 -5.24 -12.10
C VAL A 210 8.17 -5.27 -11.66
N GLN A 211 7.73 -4.23 -10.97
CA GLN A 211 6.35 -4.14 -10.48
C GLN A 211 5.35 -4.06 -11.62
N ARG A 212 5.66 -3.31 -12.68
CA ARG A 212 4.78 -3.19 -13.85
C ARG A 212 4.63 -4.52 -14.59
N ALA A 213 5.75 -5.22 -14.83
CA ALA A 213 5.72 -6.53 -15.47
C ALA A 213 4.94 -7.57 -14.64
N ALA A 214 5.13 -7.58 -13.32
CA ALA A 214 4.39 -8.47 -12.43
C ALA A 214 2.88 -8.14 -12.39
N ALA A 215 2.52 -6.86 -12.34
CA ALA A 215 1.13 -6.43 -12.35
C ALA A 215 0.41 -6.78 -13.66
N GLU A 216 1.10 -6.73 -14.81
CA GLU A 216 0.54 -7.18 -16.10
C GLU A 216 0.13 -8.64 -16.05
N VAL A 217 1.04 -9.53 -15.64
CA VAL A 217 0.78 -10.96 -15.59
C VAL A 217 -0.26 -11.28 -14.51
N PHE A 218 -0.24 -10.57 -13.40
CA PHE A 218 -1.23 -10.70 -12.34
C PHE A 218 -2.65 -10.38 -12.84
N ALA A 219 -2.82 -9.27 -13.56
CA ALA A 219 -4.11 -8.91 -14.15
C ALA A 219 -4.55 -9.90 -15.25
N ALA A 220 -3.62 -10.34 -16.10
CA ALA A 220 -3.94 -11.33 -17.14
C ALA A 220 -4.33 -12.71 -16.59
N LYS A 221 -3.90 -13.04 -15.38
CA LYS A 221 -4.12 -14.34 -14.72
C LYS A 221 -5.47 -14.45 -14.02
N HIS A 222 -6.04 -13.33 -13.56
CA HIS A 222 -7.23 -13.30 -12.72
C HIS A 222 -8.31 -12.40 -13.34
N GLU A 223 -9.46 -12.95 -13.68
CA GLU A 223 -10.58 -12.23 -14.33
C GLU A 223 -11.14 -11.05 -13.51
N ASN A 224 -10.93 -11.09 -12.18
CA ASN A 224 -11.36 -10.05 -11.25
C ASN A 224 -10.23 -9.10 -10.85
N VAL A 225 -9.20 -8.96 -11.68
CA VAL A 225 -8.08 -8.05 -11.48
C VAL A 225 -7.85 -7.21 -12.71
N ASP A 226 -7.86 -5.90 -12.56
CA ASP A 226 -7.45 -4.96 -13.58
C ASP A 226 -6.16 -4.25 -13.20
N TYR A 227 -5.35 -3.91 -14.20
CA TYR A 227 -4.24 -2.99 -14.06
C TYR A 227 -4.66 -1.58 -14.50
N PHE A 228 -4.47 -0.60 -13.62
CA PHE A 228 -4.69 0.80 -13.94
C PHE A 228 -3.34 1.56 -14.08
N PRO A 229 -3.12 2.32 -15.17
CA PRO A 229 -1.81 2.86 -15.54
C PRO A 229 -1.46 4.19 -14.83
N SER A 230 -1.58 4.28 -13.50
CA SER A 230 -1.23 5.52 -12.76
C SER A 230 0.22 5.92 -12.96
N TYR A 231 1.13 4.96 -13.00
CA TYR A 231 2.56 5.21 -13.21
C TYR A 231 2.81 5.78 -14.60
N GLU A 232 2.23 5.17 -15.62
CA GLU A 232 2.40 5.56 -17.02
C GLU A 232 1.83 6.95 -17.28
N ILE A 233 0.63 7.24 -16.76
CA ILE A 233 0.00 8.56 -16.89
C ILE A 233 0.94 9.64 -16.37
N VAL A 234 1.51 9.48 -15.19
CA VAL A 234 2.40 10.47 -14.59
C VAL A 234 3.77 10.51 -15.28
N ALA A 235 4.35 9.33 -15.55
CA ALA A 235 5.70 9.22 -16.13
C ALA A 235 5.79 9.76 -17.56
N THR A 236 4.68 9.77 -18.34
CA THR A 236 4.61 10.29 -19.69
C THR A 236 4.05 11.72 -19.77
N SER A 237 3.63 12.29 -18.64
CA SER A 237 3.16 13.66 -18.54
C SER A 237 4.31 14.65 -18.40
N ASP A 238 4.03 15.95 -18.67
CA ASP A 238 4.98 17.01 -18.35
C ASP A 238 5.38 16.97 -16.88
N ARG A 239 6.69 16.83 -16.64
CA ARG A 239 7.22 16.63 -15.29
C ARG A 239 6.91 17.80 -14.34
N GLN A 240 6.92 19.04 -14.84
CA GLN A 240 6.65 20.22 -14.04
C GLN A 240 5.18 20.32 -13.61
N ARG A 241 4.28 19.72 -14.39
CA ARG A 241 2.85 19.64 -14.05
C ARG A 241 2.52 18.40 -13.21
N ALA A 242 3.25 17.30 -13.43
CA ALA A 242 2.95 16.03 -12.78
C ALA A 242 3.52 15.90 -11.37
N TYR A 243 4.67 16.56 -11.09
CA TYR A 243 5.34 16.48 -9.79
C TYR A 243 5.45 17.82 -9.09
N LEU A 244 5.42 17.79 -7.75
CA LEU A 244 5.74 18.93 -6.91
C LEU A 244 7.23 19.32 -7.06
N GLN A 245 7.64 20.45 -6.48
CA GLN A 245 9.02 20.96 -6.54
C GLN A 245 10.08 19.97 -6.02
N ASP A 246 9.68 19.03 -5.15
CA ASP A 246 10.56 17.98 -4.64
C ASP A 246 10.86 16.87 -5.67
N ASN A 247 10.19 16.88 -6.81
CA ASN A 247 10.27 15.85 -7.86
C ASN A 247 9.96 14.41 -7.39
N ILE A 248 9.25 14.27 -6.28
CA ILE A 248 8.86 13.00 -5.65
C ILE A 248 7.34 12.87 -5.57
N HIS A 249 6.69 13.85 -4.94
CA HIS A 249 5.25 13.79 -4.74
C HIS A 249 4.52 14.29 -5.99
N VAL A 250 3.47 13.56 -6.33
CA VAL A 250 2.59 13.86 -7.46
C VAL A 250 1.71 15.07 -7.10
N THR A 251 1.48 15.96 -8.07
CA THR A 251 0.62 17.13 -7.86
C THR A 251 -0.85 16.72 -7.66
N PRO A 252 -1.64 17.50 -6.92
CA PRO A 252 -3.09 17.27 -6.83
C PRO A 252 -3.78 17.22 -8.17
N GLU A 253 -3.36 18.05 -9.15
CA GLU A 253 -3.89 18.05 -10.51
C GLU A 253 -3.68 16.69 -11.21
N ALA A 254 -2.48 16.12 -11.08
CA ALA A 254 -2.19 14.82 -11.67
C ALA A 254 -2.94 13.67 -10.96
N VAL A 255 -3.12 13.74 -9.64
CA VAL A 255 -3.95 12.80 -8.88
C VAL A 255 -5.41 12.88 -9.33
N ASP A 256 -5.93 14.09 -9.51
CA ASP A 256 -7.30 14.34 -9.97
C ASP A 256 -7.53 13.79 -11.39
N ALA A 257 -6.58 14.00 -12.30
CA ALA A 257 -6.64 13.45 -13.65
C ALA A 257 -6.66 11.90 -13.65
N ILE A 258 -5.79 11.27 -12.84
CA ILE A 258 -5.76 9.82 -12.65
C ILE A 258 -7.12 9.33 -12.14
N MET A 259 -7.64 9.95 -11.08
CA MET A 259 -8.86 9.50 -10.43
C MET A 259 -10.11 9.77 -11.27
N SER A 260 -10.15 10.84 -12.06
CA SER A 260 -11.22 11.06 -13.02
C SER A 260 -11.23 9.93 -14.06
N THR A 261 -10.08 9.55 -14.60
CA THR A 261 -9.99 8.43 -15.53
C THR A 261 -10.43 7.10 -14.90
N VAL A 262 -10.06 6.84 -13.63
CA VAL A 262 -10.52 5.65 -12.87
C VAL A 262 -12.05 5.65 -12.75
N LEU A 263 -12.62 6.77 -12.33
CA LEU A 263 -14.05 6.86 -12.10
C LEU A 263 -14.85 6.75 -13.39
N ASP A 264 -14.40 7.40 -14.47
CA ASP A 264 -15.02 7.32 -15.79
C ASP A 264 -14.96 5.90 -16.41
N THR A 265 -13.90 5.13 -16.06
CA THR A 265 -13.70 3.78 -16.59
C THR A 265 -14.46 2.72 -15.79
N TYR A 266 -14.45 2.83 -14.44
CA TYR A 266 -14.91 1.76 -13.55
C TYR A 266 -16.18 2.09 -12.78
N CYS A 267 -16.61 3.35 -12.75
CA CYS A 267 -17.82 3.76 -12.04
C CYS A 267 -18.92 4.16 -13.02
N VAL A 268 -19.94 3.34 -13.15
CA VAL A 268 -21.15 3.69 -13.95
C VAL A 268 -21.92 4.77 -13.17
N SER A 269 -22.22 5.90 -13.81
CA SER A 269 -23.14 6.89 -13.24
C SER A 269 -24.52 6.22 -13.08
N GLY A 270 -25.20 6.49 -11.95
CA GLY A 270 -26.51 5.86 -11.68
C GLY A 270 -27.58 6.13 -12.76
N GLN A 271 -27.35 7.07 -13.67
CA GLN A 271 -28.19 7.34 -14.84
C GLN A 271 -28.02 6.30 -15.96
N ASP A 272 -26.82 5.72 -16.12
CA ASP A 272 -26.55 4.69 -17.14
C ASP A 272 -27.02 3.29 -16.70
N ALA A 273 -27.13 3.03 -15.40
CA ALA A 273 -27.68 1.78 -14.88
C ALA A 273 -29.20 1.69 -15.10
N ALA A 274 -29.91 2.79 -15.01
CA ALA A 274 -31.37 2.84 -15.25
C ALA A 274 -31.75 2.69 -16.73
N SER A 275 -30.85 3.04 -17.65
CA SER A 275 -31.11 2.93 -19.11
C SER A 275 -30.91 1.52 -19.67
N LYS A 276 -30.14 0.67 -19.01
CA LYS A 276 -29.92 -0.73 -19.43
C LYS A 276 -31.03 -1.68 -18.99
N ASP A 277 -31.74 -1.35 -17.89
CA ASP A 277 -32.85 -2.20 -17.40
C ASP A 277 -34.17 -1.95 -18.15
N SER A 278 -34.25 -0.87 -18.92
CA SER A 278 -35.45 -0.52 -19.69
C SER A 278 -35.47 -1.08 -21.15
N SER A 279 -34.44 -1.84 -21.55
CA SER A 279 -34.32 -2.36 -22.93
C SER A 279 -34.60 -3.86 -23.09
N VAL A 280 -35.13 -4.53 -22.07
CA VAL A 280 -35.62 -5.92 -22.17
C VAL A 280 -37.14 -5.86 -22.28
N GLU A 281 -37.66 -5.63 -23.50
CA GLU A 281 -39.04 -5.94 -23.82
C GLU A 281 -39.17 -7.44 -24.12
N PRO A 282 -40.21 -8.12 -23.62
CA PRO A 282 -40.46 -9.52 -23.93
C PRO A 282 -41.04 -9.65 -25.34
N GLY A 283 -40.28 -10.30 -26.22
CA GLY A 283 -40.75 -10.79 -27.50
C GLY A 283 -41.06 -12.30 -27.43
#